data_76119554c07e4dc63f08abd0436365f5
#
_entry.id   76119554c07e4dc63f08abd0436365f5
#
_cell.length_a   1.000
_cell.length_b   1.000
_cell.length_c   1.000
_cell.angle_alpha   90.00
_cell.angle_beta   90.00
_cell.angle_gamma   90.00
#
_symmetry.space_group_name_H-M   'P 1'
#
loop_
_entity.id
_entity.type
_entity.pdbx_description
1 polymer ?
#
loop_
_entity_poly.entity_id
_entity_poly.type
_entity_poly.pdbx_seq_one_letter_code
_entity_poly.pdbx_strand_id
1 'polypeptide(L)'
;MVTQWDLVCERGWEVTLEQILFLLGFACGYLGLGHPTDRVGRRGVVLLALGLAGPCGVGGAAAGSPPGLTALRFLLGFMLAGADLGLYLTRLELCEPSQRLRAILAGELMGVVGQFLLLGLALACKDWRLLLRLITAPCILFLLYGWPGLFLESSRWLLVSRRTTEAQAVLRVLAQRNRPQGEPLVDEAEEALRDLENTCPLPAAAQISLSALLSCRNIWKNLLILGFTTFIAHGIRHCYQLVGGVGRKSQVDFNLYSLLAGGTAGLACVFLGVTVDRFGRRGILLLTMTLTGIASLVLLGLRDYLNDVAITTFSVLGLFFAHAAGVLSILLAAEVIPTTVRGRGLGLILALGALGQLSGPVQRLHAGRGAFLQHVVLAACALLCILSIMLLPESKRKALPEALRDGELCRRPSLLRPPPPTRCDHVPLLATPTPAL
;
A
#
# COMPACT_ATOMS: atom_id res chain seq x y z
N MET A 1 23.06 17.97 -7.57
CA MET A 1 22.74 17.19 -8.77
C MET A 1 22.45 18.11 -9.94
N VAL A 2 21.39 18.90 -9.92
CA VAL A 2 21.01 19.80 -11.03
C VAL A 2 22.14 20.75 -11.43
N THR A 3 22.76 21.44 -10.47
CA THR A 3 23.89 22.34 -10.68
C THR A 3 25.20 21.64 -11.05
N GLN A 4 25.38 20.37 -10.63
CA GLN A 4 26.62 19.64 -10.90
C GLN A 4 26.68 19.08 -12.33
N TRP A 5 25.52 18.79 -12.93
CA TRP A 5 25.38 18.21 -14.27
C TRP A 5 24.69 19.16 -15.26
N ASP A 6 24.54 20.45 -14.90
CA ASP A 6 23.90 21.49 -15.71
C ASP A 6 22.55 21.10 -16.30
N LEU A 7 21.71 20.42 -15.43
CA LEU A 7 20.37 19.96 -15.80
C LEU A 7 19.35 21.12 -15.69
N VAL A 8 19.62 22.22 -16.38
CA VAL A 8 18.78 23.41 -16.42
C VAL A 8 18.33 23.71 -17.86
N CYS A 9 17.32 24.56 -18.01
CA CYS A 9 16.77 24.99 -19.31
C CYS A 9 16.41 23.79 -20.22
N GLU A 10 17.17 23.60 -21.31
CA GLU A 10 16.90 22.55 -22.31
C GLU A 10 17.01 21.13 -21.75
N ARG A 11 17.82 20.89 -20.71
CA ARG A 11 17.99 19.57 -20.08
C ARG A 11 17.19 19.38 -18.80
N GLY A 12 16.35 20.33 -18.41
CA GLY A 12 15.52 20.27 -17.21
C GLY A 12 14.53 19.08 -17.19
N TRP A 13 14.15 18.57 -18.36
CA TRP A 13 13.28 17.40 -18.50
C TRP A 13 13.92 16.11 -17.95
N GLU A 14 15.26 15.99 -17.93
CA GLU A 14 15.97 14.82 -17.38
C GLU A 14 15.70 14.64 -15.89
N VAL A 15 15.50 15.71 -15.12
CA VAL A 15 15.16 15.66 -13.70
C VAL A 15 13.75 15.07 -13.50
N THR A 16 12.84 15.42 -14.38
CA THR A 16 11.48 14.89 -14.34
C THR A 16 11.43 13.43 -14.82
N LEU A 17 12.22 13.10 -15.83
CA LEU A 17 12.39 11.72 -16.32
C LEU A 17 12.92 10.79 -15.22
N GLU A 18 13.88 11.23 -14.44
CA GLU A 18 14.42 10.49 -13.32
C GLU A 18 13.34 10.15 -12.30
N GLN A 19 12.46 11.10 -11.97
CA GLN A 19 11.32 10.84 -11.07
C GLN A 19 10.31 9.88 -11.68
N ILE A 20 10.01 10.00 -12.97
CA ILE A 20 9.13 9.07 -13.69
C ILE A 20 9.70 7.66 -13.67
N LEU A 21 10.98 7.48 -13.98
CA LEU A 21 11.61 6.16 -14.02
C LEU A 21 11.72 5.53 -12.62
N PHE A 22 11.92 6.33 -11.57
CA PHE A 22 11.86 5.83 -10.19
C PHE A 22 10.48 5.27 -9.83
N LEU A 23 9.39 5.99 -10.16
CA LEU A 23 8.01 5.55 -9.94
C LEU A 23 7.62 4.35 -10.83
N LEU A 24 8.12 4.31 -12.07
CA LEU A 24 7.97 3.13 -12.94
C LEU A 24 8.72 1.93 -12.35
N GLY A 25 9.88 2.15 -11.73
CA GLY A 25 10.58 1.12 -10.96
C GLY A 25 9.68 0.53 -9.87
N PHE A 26 8.99 1.36 -9.09
CA PHE A 26 8.00 0.87 -8.12
C PHE A 26 6.87 0.07 -8.76
N ALA A 27 6.27 0.58 -9.84
CA ALA A 27 5.19 -0.12 -10.52
C ALA A 27 5.63 -1.50 -11.05
N CYS A 28 6.78 -1.56 -11.72
CA CYS A 28 7.37 -2.81 -12.21
C CYS A 28 7.75 -3.74 -11.05
N GLY A 29 8.26 -3.19 -9.94
CA GLY A 29 8.63 -3.95 -8.75
C GLY A 29 7.44 -4.61 -8.07
N TYR A 30 6.33 -3.88 -7.90
CA TYR A 30 5.09 -4.45 -7.36
C TYR A 30 4.54 -5.58 -8.23
N LEU A 31 4.55 -5.42 -9.56
CA LEU A 31 4.12 -6.46 -10.49
C LEU A 31 5.07 -7.65 -10.50
N GLY A 32 6.38 -7.39 -10.61
CA GLY A 32 7.41 -8.42 -10.73
C GLY A 32 7.61 -9.23 -9.45
N LEU A 33 7.59 -8.57 -8.29
CA LEU A 33 7.85 -9.21 -6.99
C LEU A 33 6.57 -9.73 -6.31
N GLY A 34 5.38 -9.38 -6.80
CA GLY A 34 4.11 -9.92 -6.29
C GLY A 34 4.00 -11.44 -6.44
N HIS A 35 4.46 -12.00 -7.56
CA HIS A 35 4.46 -13.44 -7.78
C HIS A 35 5.51 -14.18 -6.91
N PRO A 36 6.77 -13.76 -6.82
CA PRO A 36 7.73 -14.30 -5.86
C PRO A 36 7.24 -14.26 -4.41
N THR A 37 6.55 -13.19 -4.01
CA THR A 37 6.02 -13.05 -2.65
C THR A 37 5.00 -14.14 -2.30
N ASP A 38 4.19 -14.59 -3.28
CA ASP A 38 3.26 -15.69 -3.08
C ASP A 38 3.95 -17.06 -3.12
N ARG A 39 5.09 -17.19 -3.81
CA ARG A 39 5.76 -18.48 -4.07
C ARG A 39 6.91 -18.77 -3.10
N VAL A 40 7.76 -17.79 -2.84
CA VAL A 40 8.96 -17.91 -1.99
C VAL A 40 8.65 -17.59 -0.53
N GLY A 41 7.65 -16.73 -0.30
CA GLY A 41 7.26 -16.23 1.01
C GLY A 41 7.54 -14.73 1.16
N ARG A 42 6.94 -14.15 2.17
CA ARG A 42 6.99 -12.71 2.43
C ARG A 42 8.37 -12.31 2.90
N ARG A 43 8.91 -13.05 3.89
CA ARG A 43 10.23 -12.80 4.48
C ARG A 43 11.34 -12.89 3.44
N GLY A 44 11.33 -13.93 2.61
CA GLY A 44 12.37 -14.15 1.59
C GLY A 44 12.47 -12.97 0.62
N VAL A 45 11.33 -12.48 0.12
CA VAL A 45 11.28 -11.34 -0.81
C VAL A 45 11.71 -10.04 -0.12
N VAL A 46 11.32 -9.80 1.13
CA VAL A 46 11.76 -8.61 1.89
C VAL A 46 13.27 -8.58 2.05
N LEU A 47 13.87 -9.70 2.46
CA LEU A 47 15.32 -9.78 2.64
C LEU A 47 16.10 -9.61 1.33
N LEU A 48 15.63 -10.25 0.25
CA LEU A 48 16.21 -10.07 -1.09
C LEU A 48 16.12 -8.61 -1.55
N ALA A 49 14.95 -8.02 -1.39
CA ALA A 49 14.69 -6.65 -1.82
C ALA A 49 15.55 -5.64 -1.06
N LEU A 50 15.61 -5.74 0.28
CA LEU A 50 16.44 -4.86 1.11
C LEU A 50 17.94 -5.08 0.86
N GLY A 51 18.36 -6.33 0.65
CA GLY A 51 19.75 -6.68 0.34
C GLY A 51 20.23 -6.08 -0.98
N LEU A 52 19.36 -5.94 -1.97
CA LEU A 52 19.68 -5.33 -3.26
C LEU A 52 19.43 -3.82 -3.29
N ALA A 53 18.51 -3.29 -2.51
CA ALA A 53 18.22 -1.88 -2.42
C ALA A 53 19.42 -1.07 -1.86
N GLY A 54 20.11 -1.59 -0.86
CA GLY A 54 21.32 -0.96 -0.28
C GLY A 54 22.40 -0.68 -1.31
N PRO A 55 22.91 -1.70 -2.01
CA PRO A 55 23.91 -1.52 -3.09
C PRO A 55 23.43 -0.59 -4.22
N CYS A 56 22.16 -0.66 -4.63
CA CYS A 56 21.60 0.25 -5.65
C CYS A 56 21.62 1.71 -5.19
N GLY A 57 21.29 1.98 -3.92
CA GLY A 57 21.31 3.32 -3.37
C GLY A 57 22.72 3.89 -3.20
N VAL A 58 23.65 3.09 -2.68
CA VAL A 58 25.07 3.48 -2.56
C VAL A 58 25.69 3.69 -3.93
N GLY A 59 25.41 2.79 -4.89
CA GLY A 59 25.85 2.92 -6.28
C GLY A 59 25.31 4.21 -6.93
N GLY A 60 24.05 4.56 -6.65
CA GLY A 60 23.43 5.82 -7.08
C GLY A 60 24.18 7.06 -6.55
N ALA A 61 24.63 7.02 -5.28
CA ALA A 61 25.45 8.09 -4.70
C ALA A 61 26.86 8.21 -5.33
N ALA A 62 27.37 7.11 -5.90
CA ALA A 62 28.66 7.06 -6.59
C ALA A 62 28.54 7.33 -8.10
N ALA A 63 27.32 7.46 -8.65
CA ALA A 63 27.10 7.63 -10.07
C ALA A 63 27.82 8.88 -10.63
N GLY A 64 28.53 8.71 -11.75
CA GLY A 64 29.27 9.75 -12.44
C GLY A 64 28.46 10.46 -13.54
N SER A 65 27.31 9.87 -13.94
CA SER A 65 26.49 10.39 -15.04
C SER A 65 24.98 10.34 -14.72
N PRO A 66 24.17 11.26 -15.29
CA PRO A 66 22.72 11.26 -15.09
C PRO A 66 22.05 9.92 -15.48
N PRO A 67 22.34 9.31 -16.67
CA PRO A 67 21.71 8.05 -17.03
C PRO A 67 22.03 6.89 -16.07
N GLY A 68 23.27 6.85 -15.56
CA GLY A 68 23.68 5.85 -14.57
C GLY A 68 22.91 5.99 -13.26
N LEU A 69 22.73 7.22 -12.76
CA LEU A 69 21.90 7.49 -11.59
C LEU A 69 20.45 7.07 -11.82
N THR A 70 19.91 7.42 -12.96
CA THR A 70 18.50 7.14 -13.31
C THR A 70 18.24 5.62 -13.37
N ALA A 71 19.15 4.86 -13.98
CA ALA A 71 19.05 3.39 -14.01
C ALA A 71 19.10 2.77 -12.61
N LEU A 72 20.04 3.22 -11.77
CA LEU A 72 20.15 2.73 -10.38
C LEU A 72 18.95 3.13 -9.53
N ARG A 73 18.35 4.30 -9.76
CA ARG A 73 17.11 4.69 -9.09
C ARG A 73 15.90 3.88 -9.54
N PHE A 74 15.81 3.53 -10.82
CA PHE A 74 14.78 2.60 -11.28
C PHE A 74 14.89 1.25 -10.55
N LEU A 75 16.10 0.68 -10.47
CA LEU A 75 16.36 -0.58 -9.75
C LEU A 75 16.08 -0.44 -8.25
N LEU A 76 16.46 0.68 -7.65
CA LEU A 76 16.16 0.97 -6.25
C LEU A 76 14.64 1.00 -6.01
N GLY A 77 13.87 1.69 -6.86
CA GLY A 77 12.41 1.72 -6.80
C GLY A 77 11.81 0.32 -6.94
N PHE A 78 12.32 -0.48 -7.87
CA PHE A 78 11.90 -1.87 -8.08
C PHE A 78 12.09 -2.73 -6.82
N MET A 79 13.24 -2.63 -6.16
CA MET A 79 13.53 -3.39 -4.94
C MET A 79 12.73 -2.90 -3.75
N LEU A 80 12.62 -1.58 -3.55
CA LEU A 80 11.83 -1.01 -2.45
C LEU A 80 10.35 -1.40 -2.54
N ALA A 81 9.79 -1.53 -3.75
CA ALA A 81 8.42 -2.01 -3.95
C ALA A 81 8.22 -3.43 -3.41
N GLY A 82 9.19 -4.32 -3.61
CA GLY A 82 9.12 -5.69 -3.07
C GLY A 82 9.20 -5.72 -1.55
N ALA A 83 10.06 -4.89 -0.96
CA ALA A 83 10.16 -4.76 0.49
C ALA A 83 8.86 -4.24 1.10
N ASP A 84 8.29 -3.19 0.53
CA ASP A 84 7.03 -2.60 0.98
C ASP A 84 5.87 -3.60 0.88
N LEU A 85 5.69 -4.25 -0.26
CA LEU A 85 4.66 -5.28 -0.46
C LEU A 85 4.79 -6.42 0.56
N GLY A 86 6.00 -6.97 0.75
CA GLY A 86 6.24 -8.06 1.68
C GLY A 86 5.99 -7.68 3.14
N LEU A 87 6.42 -6.48 3.55
CA LEU A 87 6.18 -5.94 4.89
C LEU A 87 4.69 -5.65 5.12
N TYR A 88 3.99 -5.11 4.13
CA TYR A 88 2.56 -4.86 4.21
C TYR A 88 1.76 -6.16 4.42
N LEU A 89 2.06 -7.18 3.61
CA LEU A 89 1.41 -8.49 3.70
C LEU A 89 1.69 -9.18 5.03
N THR A 90 2.92 -9.13 5.52
CA THR A 90 3.29 -9.72 6.81
C THR A 90 2.52 -9.06 7.94
N ARG A 91 2.45 -7.73 7.99
CA ARG A 91 1.66 -7.00 8.99
C ARG A 91 0.18 -7.38 8.95
N LEU A 92 -0.40 -7.49 7.77
CA LEU A 92 -1.80 -7.88 7.60
C LEU A 92 -2.09 -9.30 8.07
N GLU A 93 -1.22 -10.26 7.70
CA GLU A 93 -1.43 -11.68 7.90
C GLU A 93 -1.13 -12.16 9.32
N LEU A 94 -0.24 -11.48 10.04
CA LEU A 94 0.07 -11.77 11.45
C LEU A 94 -0.95 -11.21 12.43
N CYS A 95 -1.78 -10.24 12.01
CA CYS A 95 -2.72 -9.58 12.90
C CYS A 95 -4.11 -10.22 12.86
N GLU A 96 -4.77 -10.23 14.04
CA GLU A 96 -6.18 -10.57 14.16
C GLU A 96 -7.08 -9.59 13.41
N PRO A 97 -8.32 -10.00 13.04
CA PRO A 97 -9.26 -9.14 12.33
C PRO A 97 -9.54 -7.79 13.02
N SER A 98 -9.53 -7.77 14.35
CA SER A 98 -9.75 -6.58 15.18
C SER A 98 -8.55 -5.61 15.19
N GLN A 99 -7.34 -6.12 14.96
CA GLN A 99 -6.08 -5.37 15.08
C GLN A 99 -5.47 -4.95 13.74
N ARG A 100 -5.94 -5.53 12.62
CA ARG A 100 -5.37 -5.28 11.28
C ARG A 100 -5.32 -3.81 10.91
N LEU A 101 -6.42 -3.10 11.10
CA LEU A 101 -6.49 -1.67 10.81
C LEU A 101 -5.39 -0.93 11.58
N ARG A 102 -5.26 -1.18 12.87
CA ARG A 102 -4.25 -0.52 13.73
C ARG A 102 -2.83 -0.81 13.27
N ALA A 103 -2.54 -2.07 12.92
CA ALA A 103 -1.21 -2.47 12.45
C ALA A 103 -0.84 -1.83 11.11
N ILE A 104 -1.80 -1.73 10.18
CA ILE A 104 -1.57 -1.05 8.90
C ILE A 104 -1.39 0.44 9.12
N LEU A 105 -2.27 1.10 9.90
CA LEU A 105 -2.14 2.53 10.18
C LEU A 105 -0.85 2.86 10.96
N ALA A 106 -0.39 1.99 11.85
CA ALA A 106 0.91 2.16 12.49
C ALA A 106 2.06 2.17 11.47
N GLY A 107 1.99 1.30 10.45
CA GLY A 107 2.95 1.30 9.35
C GLY A 107 2.90 2.57 8.51
N GLU A 108 1.70 3.08 8.19
CA GLU A 108 1.53 4.36 7.49
C GLU A 108 2.07 5.54 8.30
N LEU A 109 1.83 5.57 9.63
CA LEU A 109 2.40 6.59 10.52
C LEU A 109 3.93 6.53 10.55
N MET A 110 4.55 5.35 10.54
CA MET A 110 6.01 5.22 10.38
C MET A 110 6.49 5.79 9.06
N GLY A 111 5.73 5.62 7.97
CA GLY A 111 5.99 6.25 6.68
C GLY A 111 5.97 7.80 6.78
N VAL A 112 5.00 8.36 7.49
CA VAL A 112 4.92 9.82 7.76
C VAL A 112 6.14 10.30 8.56
N VAL A 113 6.55 9.56 9.60
CA VAL A 113 7.79 9.86 10.35
C VAL A 113 9.00 9.83 9.43
N GLY A 114 9.10 8.83 8.54
CA GLY A 114 10.15 8.75 7.53
C GLY A 114 10.16 9.94 6.57
N GLN A 115 8.99 10.45 6.18
CA GLN A 115 8.87 11.64 5.34
C GLN A 115 9.39 12.90 6.05
N PHE A 116 9.08 13.08 7.33
CA PHE A 116 9.61 14.21 8.11
C PHE A 116 11.12 14.07 8.36
N LEU A 117 11.60 12.86 8.63
CA LEU A 117 13.03 12.59 8.76
C LEU A 117 13.79 12.90 7.47
N LEU A 118 13.24 12.47 6.31
CA LEU A 118 13.82 12.78 5.01
C LEU A 118 13.91 14.28 4.77
N LEU A 119 12.84 15.03 5.09
CA LEU A 119 12.84 16.49 4.96
C LEU A 119 13.89 17.13 5.87
N GLY A 120 14.00 16.69 7.12
CA GLY A 120 15.02 17.16 8.07
C GLY A 120 16.44 16.87 7.60
N LEU A 121 16.71 15.66 7.11
CA LEU A 121 17.99 15.29 6.51
C LEU A 121 18.31 16.11 5.25
N ALA A 122 17.33 16.35 4.40
CA ALA A 122 17.49 17.16 3.20
C ALA A 122 17.83 18.63 3.51
N LEU A 123 17.30 19.17 4.62
CA LEU A 123 17.65 20.51 5.10
C LEU A 123 19.06 20.56 5.73
N ALA A 124 19.46 19.51 6.43
CA ALA A 124 20.76 19.42 7.08
C ALA A 124 21.91 19.11 6.10
N CYS A 125 21.65 18.29 5.08
CA CYS A 125 22.66 17.87 4.10
C CYS A 125 22.69 18.80 2.90
N LYS A 126 23.82 19.49 2.69
CA LYS A 126 24.04 20.34 1.50
C LYS A 126 24.39 19.53 0.26
N ASP A 127 24.95 18.32 0.42
CA ASP A 127 25.36 17.43 -0.67
C ASP A 127 24.32 16.31 -0.87
N TRP A 128 23.78 16.20 -2.09
CA TRP A 128 22.81 15.20 -2.47
C TRP A 128 23.37 13.77 -2.42
N ARG A 129 24.68 13.59 -2.63
CA ARG A 129 25.34 12.27 -2.54
C ARG A 129 25.40 11.79 -1.10
N LEU A 130 25.68 12.69 -0.15
CA LEU A 130 25.66 12.40 1.27
C LEU A 130 24.23 12.04 1.71
N LEU A 131 23.23 12.83 1.29
CA LEU A 131 21.84 12.55 1.56
C LEU A 131 21.45 11.15 1.08
N LEU A 132 21.79 10.79 -0.16
CA LEU A 132 21.45 9.49 -0.74
C LEU A 132 22.11 8.32 0.02
N ARG A 133 23.35 8.48 0.50
CA ARG A 133 24.02 7.48 1.36
C ARG A 133 23.31 7.34 2.70
N LEU A 134 22.95 8.46 3.35
CA LEU A 134 22.28 8.46 4.65
C LEU A 134 20.91 7.80 4.60
N ILE A 135 20.11 8.02 3.56
CA ILE A 135 18.78 7.40 3.44
C ILE A 135 18.84 5.92 3.03
N THR A 136 19.92 5.47 2.38
CA THR A 136 20.07 4.07 1.97
C THR A 136 20.86 3.23 2.98
N ALA A 137 21.69 3.82 3.83
CA ALA A 137 22.43 3.12 4.87
C ALA A 137 21.54 2.24 5.78
N PRO A 138 20.36 2.68 6.23
CA PRO A 138 19.46 1.84 7.03
C PRO A 138 19.03 0.54 6.34
N CYS A 139 19.01 0.47 5.01
CA CYS A 139 18.68 -0.77 4.29
C CYS A 139 19.62 -1.92 4.68
N ILE A 140 20.89 -1.61 4.99
CA ILE A 140 21.88 -2.62 5.45
C ILE A 140 21.50 -3.11 6.85
N LEU A 141 21.08 -2.21 7.74
CA LEU A 141 20.64 -2.58 9.09
C LEU A 141 19.40 -3.47 9.07
N PHE A 142 18.50 -3.26 8.11
CA PHE A 142 17.31 -4.11 7.96
C PHE A 142 17.61 -5.54 7.50
N LEU A 143 18.83 -5.85 7.04
CA LEU A 143 19.27 -7.23 6.82
C LEU A 143 19.31 -8.04 8.14
N LEU A 144 19.35 -7.37 9.29
CA LEU A 144 19.16 -8.00 10.60
C LEU A 144 17.80 -8.70 10.75
N TYR A 145 16.81 -8.36 9.91
CA TYR A 145 15.55 -9.14 9.80
C TYR A 145 15.77 -10.58 9.34
N GLY A 146 16.94 -10.89 8.77
CA GLY A 146 17.37 -12.26 8.52
C GLY A 146 17.62 -13.08 9.79
N TRP A 147 17.82 -12.43 10.95
CA TRP A 147 18.05 -13.11 12.21
C TRP A 147 16.84 -13.97 12.61
N PRO A 148 17.06 -15.25 12.99
CA PRO A 148 15.98 -16.14 13.43
C PRO A 148 15.20 -15.53 14.60
N GLY A 149 13.88 -15.43 14.45
CA GLY A 149 13.00 -14.91 15.49
C GLY A 149 12.79 -13.39 15.50
N LEU A 150 13.57 -12.57 14.78
CA LEU A 150 13.32 -11.14 14.71
C LEU A 150 12.17 -10.84 13.73
N PHE A 151 12.21 -11.41 12.54
CA PHE A 151 11.17 -11.28 11.52
C PHE A 151 10.65 -12.67 11.14
N LEU A 152 9.40 -12.95 11.55
CA LEU A 152 8.75 -14.23 11.33
C LEU A 152 8.05 -14.25 9.96
N GLU A 153 7.98 -15.44 9.35
CA GLU A 153 7.20 -15.66 8.13
C GLU A 153 5.70 -15.64 8.47
N SER A 154 4.86 -15.40 7.47
CA SER A 154 3.41 -15.48 7.61
C SER A 154 2.95 -16.91 7.90
N SER A 155 2.35 -17.14 9.08
CA SER A 155 1.79 -18.44 9.45
C SER A 155 0.67 -18.88 8.48
N ARG A 156 -0.15 -17.92 7.99
CA ARG A 156 -1.21 -18.18 7.02
C ARG A 156 -0.65 -18.65 5.68
N TRP A 157 0.42 -18.01 5.20
CA TRP A 157 1.08 -18.42 3.97
C TRP A 157 1.74 -19.79 4.10
N LEU A 158 2.40 -20.07 5.23
CA LEU A 158 3.00 -21.37 5.50
C LEU A 158 1.95 -22.51 5.48
N LEU A 159 0.79 -22.30 6.10
CA LEU A 159 -0.31 -23.27 6.10
C LEU A 159 -0.86 -23.48 4.67
N VAL A 160 -1.12 -22.41 3.94
CA VAL A 160 -1.61 -22.49 2.54
C VAL A 160 -0.56 -23.14 1.62
N SER A 161 0.73 -22.96 1.92
CA SER A 161 1.86 -23.57 1.18
C SER A 161 2.20 -25.00 1.63
N ARG A 162 1.42 -25.58 2.55
CA ARG A 162 1.64 -26.93 3.15
C ARG A 162 2.97 -27.11 3.90
N ARG A 163 3.54 -26.02 4.39
CA ARG A 163 4.73 -26.06 5.26
C ARG A 163 4.29 -26.11 6.72
N THR A 164 3.56 -27.17 7.10
CA THR A 164 2.89 -27.31 8.39
C THR A 164 3.86 -27.25 9.56
N THR A 165 5.00 -27.93 9.46
CA THR A 165 6.04 -27.94 10.50
C THR A 165 6.60 -26.55 10.79
N GLU A 166 6.86 -25.77 9.74
CA GLU A 166 7.34 -24.39 9.88
C GLU A 166 6.24 -23.46 10.43
N ALA A 167 4.98 -23.68 10.00
CA ALA A 167 3.83 -22.94 10.51
C ALA A 167 3.65 -23.17 12.02
N GLN A 168 3.76 -24.42 12.47
CA GLN A 168 3.70 -24.78 13.89
C GLN A 168 4.83 -24.10 14.70
N ALA A 169 6.06 -24.09 14.17
CA ALA A 169 7.18 -23.42 14.82
C ALA A 169 6.92 -21.90 14.99
N VAL A 170 6.41 -21.24 13.94
CA VAL A 170 6.06 -19.80 13.99
C VAL A 170 4.93 -19.55 15.00
N LEU A 171 3.89 -20.36 15.00
CA LEU A 171 2.76 -20.24 15.93
C LEU A 171 3.18 -20.45 17.38
N ARG A 172 4.07 -21.43 17.66
CA ARG A 172 4.65 -21.61 19.00
C ARG A 172 5.43 -20.39 19.47
N VAL A 173 6.27 -19.79 18.60
CA VAL A 173 7.00 -18.56 18.93
C VAL A 173 6.04 -17.40 19.21
N LEU A 174 4.97 -17.25 18.42
CA LEU A 174 3.96 -16.23 18.64
C LEU A 174 3.19 -16.44 19.94
N ALA A 175 2.78 -17.69 20.25
CA ALA A 175 2.12 -18.05 21.48
C ALA A 175 3.00 -17.74 22.70
N GLN A 176 4.29 -18.11 22.66
CA GLN A 176 5.25 -17.82 23.73
C GLN A 176 5.44 -16.31 23.95
N ARG A 177 5.47 -15.49 22.89
CA ARG A 177 5.64 -14.03 22.99
C ARG A 177 4.40 -13.32 23.50
N ASN A 178 3.22 -13.81 23.18
CA ASN A 178 1.94 -13.20 23.56
C ASN A 178 1.40 -13.69 24.91
N ARG A 179 2.13 -14.59 25.59
CA ARG A 179 1.70 -15.22 26.83
C ARG A 179 1.65 -14.24 27.99
N PRO A 180 0.51 -14.08 28.69
CA PRO A 180 0.50 -13.52 30.05
C PRO A 180 1.24 -14.48 30.98
N GLN A 181 2.03 -13.96 31.91
CA GLN A 181 2.75 -14.77 32.88
C GLN A 181 1.76 -15.61 33.71
N GLY A 182 1.76 -16.94 33.55
CA GLY A 182 1.08 -17.85 34.49
C GLY A 182 0.17 -18.95 33.97
N GLU A 183 -0.13 -19.06 32.67
CA GLU A 183 -1.06 -20.12 32.19
C GLU A 183 -0.37 -21.27 31.44
N PRO A 184 -0.81 -22.55 31.65
CA PRO A 184 -0.31 -23.73 30.94
C PRO A 184 -1.05 -23.89 29.61
N LEU A 185 -0.51 -23.36 28.52
CA LEU A 185 -1.17 -23.31 27.21
C LEU A 185 -0.49 -24.14 26.11
N VAL A 186 0.43 -25.04 26.47
CA VAL A 186 1.12 -25.84 25.44
C VAL A 186 0.14 -26.88 24.85
N ASP A 187 -0.78 -27.39 25.65
CA ASP A 187 -1.63 -28.50 25.26
C ASP A 187 -2.80 -28.08 24.36
N GLU A 188 -3.50 -26.98 24.66
CA GLU A 188 -4.64 -26.52 23.84
C GLU A 188 -4.21 -26.01 22.46
N ALA A 189 -3.08 -25.29 22.36
CA ALA A 189 -2.57 -24.82 21.07
C ALA A 189 -2.01 -25.98 20.21
N GLU A 190 -1.42 -27.00 20.83
CA GLU A 190 -0.98 -28.22 20.14
C GLU A 190 -2.15 -29.09 19.72
N GLU A 191 -3.20 -29.19 20.52
CA GLU A 191 -4.41 -29.92 20.20
C GLU A 191 -5.18 -29.26 19.07
N ALA A 192 -5.35 -27.94 19.12
CA ALA A 192 -5.93 -27.16 18.02
C ALA A 192 -5.11 -27.26 16.72
N LEU A 193 -3.78 -27.35 16.80
CA LEU A 193 -2.90 -27.55 15.65
C LEU A 193 -2.99 -28.97 15.07
N ARG A 194 -3.14 -30.00 15.92
CA ARG A 194 -3.37 -31.39 15.50
C ARG A 194 -4.74 -31.55 14.87
N ASP A 195 -5.75 -30.90 15.43
CA ASP A 195 -7.11 -30.89 14.87
C ASP A 195 -7.15 -30.20 13.51
N LEU A 196 -6.39 -29.11 13.33
CA LEU A 196 -6.20 -28.46 12.03
C LEU A 196 -5.55 -29.36 10.99
N GLU A 197 -4.58 -30.19 11.39
CA GLU A 197 -3.89 -31.12 10.49
C GLU A 197 -4.82 -32.29 10.08
N ASN A 198 -5.67 -32.75 10.99
CA ASN A 198 -6.59 -33.85 10.76
C ASN A 198 -7.89 -33.43 10.05
N THR A 199 -8.35 -32.19 10.23
CA THR A 199 -9.67 -31.74 9.78
C THR A 199 -9.65 -31.09 8.40
N CYS A 200 -8.49 -30.65 7.91
CA CYS A 200 -8.38 -29.99 6.61
C CYS A 200 -7.42 -30.71 5.67
N PRO A 201 -7.90 -31.65 4.84
CA PRO A 201 -7.21 -31.98 3.61
C PRO A 201 -7.35 -30.76 2.67
N LEU A 202 -6.50 -29.73 2.88
CA LEU A 202 -6.39 -28.63 1.96
C LEU A 202 -6.12 -29.19 0.56
N PRO A 203 -6.93 -28.84 -0.46
CA PRO A 203 -6.60 -29.22 -1.84
C PRO A 203 -5.17 -28.78 -2.11
N ALA A 204 -4.40 -29.62 -2.81
CA ALA A 204 -3.01 -29.31 -3.14
C ALA A 204 -2.90 -27.84 -3.53
N ALA A 205 -1.91 -27.14 -2.97
CA ALA A 205 -1.52 -25.82 -3.48
C ALA A 205 -1.00 -26.00 -4.91
N ALA A 206 -1.89 -26.46 -5.80
CA ALA A 206 -1.66 -26.45 -7.23
C ALA A 206 -1.27 -25.01 -7.54
N GLN A 207 -0.19 -24.85 -8.26
CA GLN A 207 0.23 -23.55 -8.77
C GLN A 207 -1.00 -22.91 -9.41
N ILE A 208 -1.64 -21.95 -8.67
CA ILE A 208 -2.84 -21.32 -9.17
C ILE A 208 -2.44 -20.60 -10.42
N SER A 209 -2.86 -21.14 -11.56
CA SER A 209 -2.62 -20.56 -12.87
C SER A 209 -3.29 -19.18 -12.93
N LEU A 210 -2.69 -18.29 -13.68
CA LEU A 210 -3.30 -16.97 -13.97
C LEU A 210 -4.70 -17.16 -14.58
N SER A 211 -4.90 -18.20 -15.38
CA SER A 211 -6.22 -18.54 -15.95
C SER A 211 -7.26 -18.90 -14.88
N ALA A 212 -6.87 -19.59 -13.81
CA ALA A 212 -7.78 -19.89 -12.70
C ALA A 212 -8.19 -18.63 -11.93
N LEU A 213 -7.28 -17.68 -11.77
CA LEU A 213 -7.58 -16.37 -11.18
C LEU A 213 -8.53 -15.57 -12.11
N LEU A 214 -8.28 -15.60 -13.42
CA LEU A 214 -9.12 -14.94 -14.43
C LEU A 214 -10.55 -15.50 -14.50
N SER A 215 -10.76 -16.77 -14.15
CA SER A 215 -12.09 -17.38 -14.10
C SER A 215 -12.96 -16.91 -12.93
N CYS A 216 -12.37 -16.36 -11.86
CA CYS A 216 -13.06 -15.88 -10.66
C CYS A 216 -13.59 -14.46 -10.84
N ARG A 217 -14.85 -14.33 -11.29
CA ARG A 217 -15.47 -13.05 -11.66
C ARG A 217 -15.50 -12.01 -10.55
N ASN A 218 -15.83 -12.39 -9.31
CA ASN A 218 -15.96 -11.45 -8.21
C ASN A 218 -14.59 -10.94 -7.76
N ILE A 219 -13.56 -11.78 -7.77
CA ILE A 219 -12.18 -11.38 -7.43
C ILE A 219 -11.72 -10.33 -8.45
N TRP A 220 -11.89 -10.58 -9.75
CA TRP A 220 -11.52 -9.61 -10.78
C TRP A 220 -12.28 -8.31 -10.69
N LYS A 221 -13.58 -8.36 -10.47
CA LYS A 221 -14.41 -7.16 -10.28
C LYS A 221 -13.88 -6.31 -9.13
N ASN A 222 -13.63 -6.93 -7.97
CA ASN A 222 -13.11 -6.23 -6.79
C ASN A 222 -11.71 -5.66 -7.05
N LEU A 223 -10.83 -6.43 -7.71
CA LEU A 223 -9.48 -6.02 -8.08
C LEU A 223 -9.48 -4.80 -9.01
N LEU A 224 -10.32 -4.81 -10.04
CA LEU A 224 -10.45 -3.68 -10.98
C LEU A 224 -10.98 -2.42 -10.28
N ILE A 225 -12.03 -2.54 -9.49
CA ILE A 225 -12.61 -1.40 -8.78
C ILE A 225 -11.60 -0.80 -7.81
N LEU A 226 -10.95 -1.64 -6.99
CA LEU A 226 -9.98 -1.17 -5.98
C LEU A 226 -8.71 -0.64 -6.63
N GLY A 227 -8.23 -1.28 -7.68
CA GLY A 227 -7.08 -0.79 -8.45
C GLY A 227 -7.34 0.56 -9.10
N PHE A 228 -8.51 0.73 -9.73
CA PHE A 228 -8.92 2.01 -10.29
C PHE A 228 -9.08 3.09 -9.20
N THR A 229 -9.71 2.75 -8.08
CA THR A 229 -9.85 3.67 -6.94
C THR A 229 -8.49 4.10 -6.38
N THR A 230 -7.55 3.16 -6.22
CA THR A 230 -6.19 3.44 -5.75
C THR A 230 -5.42 4.32 -6.73
N PHE A 231 -5.51 4.02 -8.04
CA PHE A 231 -4.91 4.83 -9.10
C PHE A 231 -5.39 6.28 -9.04
N ILE A 232 -6.71 6.50 -8.96
CA ILE A 232 -7.30 7.85 -8.94
C ILE A 232 -6.98 8.58 -7.63
N ALA A 233 -7.07 7.90 -6.47
CA ALA A 233 -6.75 8.52 -5.18
C ALA A 233 -5.29 9.02 -5.14
N HIS A 234 -4.34 8.20 -5.60
CA HIS A 234 -2.93 8.58 -5.67
C HIS A 234 -2.68 9.65 -6.74
N GLY A 235 -3.37 9.58 -7.88
CA GLY A 235 -3.29 10.59 -8.94
C GLY A 235 -3.74 11.97 -8.46
N ILE A 236 -4.91 12.05 -7.84
CA ILE A 236 -5.44 13.29 -7.28
C ILE A 236 -4.52 13.83 -6.18
N ARG A 237 -4.06 12.97 -5.25
CA ARG A 237 -3.14 13.36 -4.20
C ARG A 237 -1.89 14.05 -4.76
N HIS A 238 -1.26 13.49 -5.79
CA HIS A 238 -0.06 14.08 -6.40
C HIS A 238 -0.35 15.36 -7.19
N CYS A 239 -1.52 15.48 -7.80
CA CYS A 239 -1.95 16.74 -8.40
C CYS A 239 -2.11 17.85 -7.35
N TYR A 240 -2.69 17.57 -6.20
CA TYR A 240 -2.78 18.54 -5.11
C TYR A 240 -1.42 18.96 -4.56
N GLN A 241 -0.47 18.06 -4.46
CA GLN A 241 0.89 18.37 -4.05
C GLN A 241 1.55 19.40 -4.98
N LEU A 242 1.18 19.40 -6.25
CA LEU A 242 1.68 20.38 -7.22
C LEU A 242 0.91 21.70 -7.20
N VAL A 243 -0.42 21.66 -7.10
CA VAL A 243 -1.26 22.87 -7.07
C VAL A 243 -0.90 23.77 -5.89
N GLY A 244 -0.65 23.21 -4.72
CA GLY A 244 -0.19 23.97 -3.57
C GLY A 244 1.23 24.54 -3.69
N GLY A 245 2.07 23.98 -4.59
CA GLY A 245 3.44 24.43 -4.86
C GLY A 245 3.60 25.34 -6.08
N VAL A 246 2.63 25.37 -7.00
CA VAL A 246 2.69 26.17 -8.22
C VAL A 246 2.33 27.63 -7.90
N GLY A 247 3.29 28.52 -8.09
CA GLY A 247 3.16 29.96 -7.83
C GLY A 247 4.00 30.47 -6.67
N ARG A 248 4.52 29.59 -5.83
CA ARG A 248 5.41 29.95 -4.73
C ARG A 248 6.88 29.79 -5.14
N LYS A 249 7.58 30.93 -5.22
CA LYS A 249 8.96 31.02 -5.73
C LYS A 249 10.02 30.77 -4.64
N SER A 250 9.64 30.50 -3.41
CA SER A 250 10.57 30.39 -2.27
C SER A 250 10.78 28.92 -1.83
N GLN A 251 12.01 28.57 -1.47
CA GLN A 251 12.38 27.30 -0.84
C GLN A 251 11.59 27.05 0.46
N VAL A 252 11.29 28.12 1.20
CA VAL A 252 10.50 28.07 2.44
C VAL A 252 9.09 27.55 2.17
N ASP A 253 8.49 27.95 1.05
CA ASP A 253 7.14 27.51 0.67
C ASP A 253 7.09 26.03 0.32
N PHE A 254 8.13 25.49 -0.33
CA PHE A 254 8.24 24.07 -0.63
C PHE A 254 8.33 23.23 0.64
N ASN A 255 9.16 23.64 1.60
CA ASN A 255 9.33 22.94 2.86
C ASN A 255 8.04 22.96 3.69
N LEU A 256 7.38 24.11 3.80
CA LEU A 256 6.09 24.26 4.48
C LEU A 256 5.03 23.35 3.87
N TYR A 257 4.95 23.30 2.54
CA TYR A 257 3.98 22.46 1.88
C TYR A 257 4.28 20.96 2.07
N SER A 258 5.54 20.56 2.08
CA SER A 258 5.95 19.19 2.39
C SER A 258 5.59 18.78 3.82
N LEU A 259 5.72 19.70 4.79
CA LEU A 259 5.26 19.52 6.17
C LEU A 259 3.74 19.38 6.25
N LEU A 260 3.00 20.23 5.54
CA LEU A 260 1.54 20.14 5.48
C LEU A 260 1.07 18.82 4.86
N ALA A 261 1.71 18.36 3.78
CA ALA A 261 1.38 17.09 3.14
C ALA A 261 1.64 15.89 4.07
N GLY A 262 2.75 15.88 4.81
CA GLY A 262 3.02 14.87 5.83
C GLY A 262 2.07 14.95 7.02
N GLY A 263 1.78 16.16 7.51
CA GLY A 263 0.84 16.40 8.60
C GLY A 263 -0.58 15.94 8.28
N THR A 264 -1.07 16.24 7.07
CA THR A 264 -2.38 15.76 6.60
C THR A 264 -2.44 14.25 6.48
N ALA A 265 -1.35 13.59 6.04
CA ALA A 265 -1.27 12.13 5.99
C ALA A 265 -1.36 11.51 7.39
N GLY A 266 -0.65 12.07 8.38
CA GLY A 266 -0.74 11.63 9.78
C GLY A 266 -2.14 11.81 10.35
N LEU A 267 -2.76 12.97 10.14
CA LEU A 267 -4.14 13.23 10.57
C LEU A 267 -5.15 12.29 9.89
N ALA A 268 -4.95 11.95 8.61
CA ALA A 268 -5.79 10.99 7.91
C ALA A 268 -5.70 9.59 8.52
N CYS A 269 -4.51 9.15 8.95
CA CYS A 269 -4.36 7.89 9.67
C CYS A 269 -5.11 7.88 10.99
N VAL A 270 -5.06 8.98 11.78
CA VAL A 270 -5.83 9.11 13.02
C VAL A 270 -7.33 9.09 12.73
N PHE A 271 -7.79 9.83 11.74
CA PHE A 271 -9.18 9.83 11.30
C PHE A 271 -9.66 8.42 10.93
N LEU A 272 -8.89 7.68 10.13
CA LEU A 272 -9.22 6.30 9.76
C LEU A 272 -9.27 5.38 10.99
N GLY A 273 -8.35 5.51 11.93
CA GLY A 273 -8.33 4.73 13.17
C GLY A 273 -9.56 4.89 14.03
N VAL A 274 -10.16 6.10 14.05
CA VAL A 274 -11.37 6.38 14.83
C VAL A 274 -12.65 5.99 14.09
N THR A 275 -12.69 6.18 12.77
CA THR A 275 -13.94 6.09 12.00
C THR A 275 -14.18 4.72 11.35
N VAL A 276 -13.14 4.07 10.83
CA VAL A 276 -13.29 2.85 10.01
C VAL A 276 -13.87 1.67 10.80
N ASP A 277 -13.48 1.52 12.08
CA ASP A 277 -14.03 0.45 12.92
C ASP A 277 -15.48 0.72 13.35
N ARG A 278 -15.94 1.96 13.32
CA ARG A 278 -17.35 2.33 13.62
C ARG A 278 -18.25 2.18 12.40
N PHE A 279 -17.87 2.77 11.27
CA PHE A 279 -18.73 2.91 10.09
C PHE A 279 -18.45 1.87 8.99
N GLY A 280 -17.37 1.09 9.11
CA GLY A 280 -16.97 0.09 8.14
C GLY A 280 -16.02 0.62 7.05
N ARG A 281 -15.32 -0.31 6.39
CA ARG A 281 -14.28 0.04 5.40
C ARG A 281 -14.87 0.68 4.15
N ARG A 282 -15.93 0.09 3.61
CA ARG A 282 -16.61 0.55 2.40
C ARG A 282 -17.28 1.92 2.60
N GLY A 283 -17.95 2.12 3.75
CA GLY A 283 -18.65 3.38 4.04
C GLY A 283 -17.69 4.57 4.10
N ILE A 284 -16.56 4.42 4.81
CA ILE A 284 -15.54 5.46 4.91
C ILE A 284 -14.80 5.66 3.59
N LEU A 285 -14.54 4.59 2.81
CA LEU A 285 -13.95 4.72 1.48
C LEU A 285 -14.85 5.55 0.55
N LEU A 286 -16.16 5.29 0.58
CA LEU A 286 -17.14 6.07 -0.18
C LEU A 286 -17.12 7.54 0.25
N LEU A 287 -17.17 7.80 1.56
CA LEU A 287 -17.14 9.17 2.12
C LEU A 287 -15.86 9.91 1.69
N THR A 288 -14.69 9.30 1.86
CA THR A 288 -13.41 9.95 1.55
C THR A 288 -13.25 10.21 0.06
N MET A 289 -13.68 9.29 -0.81
CA MET A 289 -13.68 9.51 -2.28
C MET A 289 -14.67 10.60 -2.68
N THR A 290 -15.84 10.68 -2.06
CA THR A 290 -16.83 11.73 -2.34
C THR A 290 -16.27 13.11 -1.97
N LEU A 291 -15.67 13.24 -0.78
CA LEU A 291 -15.06 14.50 -0.34
C LEU A 291 -13.84 14.89 -1.18
N THR A 292 -13.04 13.91 -1.61
CA THR A 292 -11.95 14.13 -2.58
C THR A 292 -12.48 14.64 -3.92
N GLY A 293 -13.56 14.05 -4.43
CA GLY A 293 -14.21 14.48 -5.67
C GLY A 293 -14.79 15.89 -5.57
N ILE A 294 -15.48 16.22 -4.47
CA ILE A 294 -16.01 17.56 -4.22
C ILE A 294 -14.89 18.59 -4.16
N ALA A 295 -13.83 18.34 -3.40
CA ALA A 295 -12.68 19.24 -3.32
C ALA A 295 -12.04 19.47 -4.70
N SER A 296 -11.95 18.42 -5.52
CA SER A 296 -11.42 18.52 -6.90
C SER A 296 -12.33 19.35 -7.79
N LEU A 297 -13.64 19.17 -7.71
CA LEU A 297 -14.61 19.96 -8.50
C LEU A 297 -14.64 21.43 -8.09
N VAL A 298 -14.56 21.73 -6.78
CA VAL A 298 -14.50 23.10 -6.28
C VAL A 298 -13.24 23.82 -6.81
N LEU A 299 -12.07 23.18 -6.70
CA LEU A 299 -10.83 23.76 -7.22
C LEU A 299 -10.84 23.92 -8.74
N LEU A 300 -11.49 23.01 -9.46
CA LEU A 300 -11.59 23.08 -10.92
C LEU A 300 -12.52 24.21 -11.38
N GLY A 301 -13.73 24.30 -10.76
CA GLY A 301 -14.76 25.22 -11.23
C GLY A 301 -14.64 26.64 -10.68
N LEU A 302 -14.05 26.81 -9.50
CA LEU A 302 -14.02 28.08 -8.79
C LEU A 302 -12.62 28.68 -8.64
N ARG A 303 -11.59 28.09 -9.24
CA ARG A 303 -10.18 28.51 -9.06
C ARG A 303 -9.98 30.01 -9.30
N ASP A 304 -10.60 30.55 -10.33
CA ASP A 304 -10.43 31.95 -10.72
C ASP A 304 -11.19 32.93 -9.81
N TYR A 305 -12.12 32.42 -9.00
CA TYR A 305 -12.92 33.18 -8.03
C TYR A 305 -12.45 33.02 -6.58
N LEU A 306 -11.57 32.05 -6.30
CA LEU A 306 -11.09 31.74 -4.95
C LEU A 306 -9.81 32.52 -4.64
N ASN A 307 -9.71 33.00 -3.40
CA ASN A 307 -8.48 33.60 -2.87
C ASN A 307 -7.44 32.50 -2.63
N ASP A 308 -6.16 32.86 -2.59
CA ASP A 308 -5.05 31.92 -2.34
C ASP A 308 -5.21 31.09 -1.06
N VAL A 309 -5.80 31.66 -0.01
CA VAL A 309 -6.11 30.96 1.24
C VAL A 309 -7.13 29.86 1.00
N ALA A 310 -8.21 30.13 0.26
CA ALA A 310 -9.23 29.15 -0.05
C ALA A 310 -8.68 28.03 -0.94
N ILE A 311 -7.88 28.35 -1.98
CA ILE A 311 -7.22 27.36 -2.83
C ILE A 311 -6.33 26.44 -1.99
N THR A 312 -5.54 27.01 -1.08
CA THR A 312 -4.67 26.22 -0.18
C THR A 312 -5.50 25.34 0.74
N THR A 313 -6.60 25.85 1.32
CA THR A 313 -7.48 25.11 2.21
C THR A 313 -8.11 23.91 1.50
N PHE A 314 -8.72 24.11 0.31
CA PHE A 314 -9.29 23.00 -0.46
C PHE A 314 -8.25 22.02 -0.95
N SER A 315 -7.03 22.46 -1.27
CA SER A 315 -5.92 21.57 -1.62
C SER A 315 -5.49 20.69 -0.44
N VAL A 316 -5.38 21.26 0.75
CA VAL A 316 -5.03 20.53 1.99
C VAL A 316 -6.13 19.53 2.37
N LEU A 317 -7.41 19.92 2.28
CA LEU A 317 -8.55 19.00 2.48
C LEU A 317 -8.55 17.88 1.44
N GLY A 318 -8.31 18.21 0.19
CA GLY A 318 -8.19 17.22 -0.89
C GLY A 318 -7.05 16.24 -0.66
N LEU A 319 -5.88 16.71 -0.21
CA LEU A 319 -4.75 15.86 0.19
C LEU A 319 -5.12 14.90 1.32
N PHE A 320 -5.80 15.40 2.34
CA PHE A 320 -6.25 14.62 3.49
C PHE A 320 -7.17 13.46 3.07
N PHE A 321 -8.25 13.78 2.34
CA PHE A 321 -9.22 12.77 1.93
C PHE A 321 -8.70 11.83 0.86
N ALA A 322 -7.88 12.30 -0.08
CA ALA A 322 -7.25 11.46 -1.09
C ALA A 322 -6.27 10.46 -0.46
N HIS A 323 -5.50 10.89 0.55
CA HIS A 323 -4.62 9.99 1.30
C HIS A 323 -5.43 8.92 2.04
N ALA A 324 -6.47 9.33 2.78
CA ALA A 324 -7.35 8.41 3.49
C ALA A 324 -8.00 7.39 2.55
N ALA A 325 -8.47 7.82 1.37
CA ALA A 325 -9.04 6.93 0.36
C ALA A 325 -8.02 5.95 -0.20
N GLY A 326 -6.78 6.39 -0.46
CA GLY A 326 -5.68 5.55 -0.93
C GLY A 326 -5.33 4.44 0.06
N VAL A 327 -5.09 4.79 1.32
CA VAL A 327 -4.78 3.82 2.39
C VAL A 327 -5.91 2.81 2.56
N LEU A 328 -7.16 3.29 2.58
CA LEU A 328 -8.31 2.44 2.83
C LEU A 328 -8.64 1.52 1.64
N SER A 329 -8.41 1.98 0.40
CA SER A 329 -8.58 1.14 -0.80
C SER A 329 -7.59 -0.02 -0.82
N ILE A 330 -6.34 0.21 -0.43
CA ILE A 330 -5.29 -0.83 -0.33
C ILE A 330 -5.64 -1.81 0.80
N LEU A 331 -6.07 -1.32 1.96
CA LEU A 331 -6.49 -2.18 3.07
C LEU A 331 -7.67 -3.08 2.69
N LEU A 332 -8.73 -2.51 2.09
CA LEU A 332 -9.90 -3.27 1.65
C LEU A 332 -9.51 -4.31 0.59
N ALA A 333 -8.60 -3.97 -0.33
CA ALA A 333 -8.05 -4.89 -1.31
C ALA A 333 -7.34 -6.08 -0.64
N ALA A 334 -6.47 -5.80 0.31
CA ALA A 334 -5.72 -6.82 1.02
C ALA A 334 -6.60 -7.74 1.87
N GLU A 335 -7.75 -7.23 2.38
CA GLU A 335 -8.74 -8.01 3.13
C GLU A 335 -9.64 -8.88 2.23
N VAL A 336 -9.86 -8.50 0.96
CA VAL A 336 -10.77 -9.20 0.03
C VAL A 336 -10.04 -10.23 -0.84
N ILE A 337 -8.74 -10.03 -1.11
CA ILE A 337 -7.96 -10.92 -1.98
C ILE A 337 -7.52 -12.17 -1.19
N PRO A 338 -7.73 -13.40 -1.76
CA PRO A 338 -7.31 -14.63 -1.12
C PRO A 338 -5.81 -14.73 -0.88
N THR A 339 -5.39 -15.37 0.23
CA THR A 339 -3.98 -15.51 0.62
C THR A 339 -3.12 -16.17 -0.46
N THR A 340 -3.70 -17.13 -1.20
CA THR A 340 -3.04 -17.86 -2.29
C THR A 340 -2.55 -16.96 -3.44
N VAL A 341 -3.17 -15.81 -3.66
CA VAL A 341 -2.89 -14.88 -4.76
C VAL A 341 -2.76 -13.43 -4.30
N ARG A 342 -2.68 -13.22 -2.98
CA ARG A 342 -2.70 -11.89 -2.38
C ARG A 342 -1.50 -11.05 -2.79
N GLY A 343 -0.31 -11.62 -2.87
CA GLY A 343 0.90 -10.93 -3.31
C GLY A 343 0.76 -10.38 -4.73
N ARG A 344 0.26 -11.21 -5.67
CA ARG A 344 0.00 -10.78 -7.06
C ARG A 344 -1.12 -9.74 -7.15
N GLY A 345 -2.25 -9.99 -6.47
CA GLY A 345 -3.40 -9.10 -6.52
C GLY A 345 -3.12 -7.74 -5.88
N LEU A 346 -2.51 -7.73 -4.69
CA LEU A 346 -2.13 -6.49 -4.03
C LEU A 346 -0.99 -5.78 -4.78
N GLY A 347 -0.01 -6.54 -5.31
CA GLY A 347 1.04 -6.01 -6.15
C GLY A 347 0.49 -5.27 -7.37
N LEU A 348 -0.55 -5.80 -8.04
CA LEU A 348 -1.23 -5.11 -9.14
C LEU A 348 -1.88 -3.79 -8.67
N ILE A 349 -2.56 -3.78 -7.53
CA ILE A 349 -3.22 -2.58 -7.01
C ILE A 349 -2.21 -1.51 -6.62
N LEU A 350 -1.12 -1.89 -5.95
CA LEU A 350 -0.03 -0.98 -5.59
C LEU A 350 0.71 -0.44 -6.83
N ALA A 351 0.88 -1.28 -7.86
CA ALA A 351 1.44 -0.85 -9.14
C ALA A 351 0.56 0.21 -9.82
N LEU A 352 -0.76 0.01 -9.82
CA LEU A 352 -1.71 1.02 -10.30
C LEU A 352 -1.63 2.31 -9.46
N GLY A 353 -1.49 2.20 -8.14
CA GLY A 353 -1.24 3.34 -7.27
C GLY A 353 0.05 4.11 -7.63
N ALA A 354 1.15 3.39 -7.88
CA ALA A 354 2.41 3.97 -8.33
C ALA A 354 2.28 4.66 -9.71
N LEU A 355 1.53 4.06 -10.63
CA LEU A 355 1.21 4.70 -11.92
C LEU A 355 0.35 5.97 -11.74
N GLY A 356 -0.60 5.97 -10.78
CA GLY A 356 -1.35 7.17 -10.42
C GLY A 356 -0.45 8.31 -9.95
N GLN A 357 0.62 8.00 -9.22
CA GLN A 357 1.60 9.00 -8.77
C GLN A 357 2.37 9.69 -9.92
N LEU A 358 2.43 9.08 -11.11
CA LEU A 358 3.03 9.70 -12.30
C LEU A 358 2.30 10.97 -12.74
N SER A 359 1.04 11.16 -12.34
CA SER A 359 0.28 12.38 -12.64
C SER A 359 1.05 13.66 -12.28
N GLY A 360 1.79 13.66 -11.17
CA GLY A 360 2.58 14.77 -10.72
C GLY A 360 3.75 15.13 -11.66
N PRO A 361 4.72 14.24 -11.87
CA PRO A 361 5.82 14.50 -12.81
C PRO A 361 5.36 14.79 -14.23
N VAL A 362 4.35 14.10 -14.73
CA VAL A 362 3.79 14.33 -16.08
C VAL A 362 3.23 15.75 -16.21
N GLN A 363 2.56 16.26 -15.18
CA GLN A 363 2.05 17.63 -15.16
C GLN A 363 3.18 18.68 -15.28
N ARG A 364 4.35 18.40 -14.69
CA ARG A 364 5.52 19.30 -14.81
C ARG A 364 6.09 19.35 -16.23
N LEU A 365 6.08 18.23 -16.96
CA LEU A 365 6.56 18.17 -18.35
C LEU A 365 5.71 19.04 -19.30
N HIS A 366 4.40 19.14 -19.05
CA HIS A 366 3.48 19.85 -19.94
C HIS A 366 3.31 21.35 -19.63
N ALA A 367 4.17 21.93 -18.77
CA ALA A 367 4.30 23.36 -18.50
C ALA A 367 2.96 24.14 -18.55
N GLY A 368 1.97 23.73 -17.79
CA GLY A 368 0.73 24.48 -17.54
C GLY A 368 -0.42 24.31 -18.53
N ARG A 369 -0.21 23.94 -19.79
CA ARG A 369 -1.31 23.77 -20.76
C ARG A 369 -2.16 22.52 -20.58
N GLY A 370 -1.60 21.44 -20.01
CA GLY A 370 -2.31 20.17 -19.77
C GLY A 370 -2.85 20.00 -18.34
N ALA A 371 -2.48 20.86 -17.40
CA ALA A 371 -2.81 20.72 -16.00
C ALA A 371 -4.33 20.78 -15.74
N PHE A 372 -5.03 21.68 -16.41
CA PHE A 372 -6.49 21.81 -16.30
C PHE A 372 -7.19 20.53 -16.80
N LEU A 373 -6.86 20.07 -17.99
CA LEU A 373 -7.46 18.86 -18.57
C LEU A 373 -7.20 17.62 -17.69
N GLN A 374 -5.99 17.48 -17.16
CA GLN A 374 -5.65 16.40 -16.25
C GLN A 374 -6.51 16.42 -14.97
N HIS A 375 -6.75 17.59 -14.38
CA HIS A 375 -7.64 17.73 -13.21
C HIS A 375 -9.09 17.40 -13.56
N VAL A 376 -9.59 17.83 -14.74
CA VAL A 376 -10.94 17.46 -15.21
C VAL A 376 -11.08 15.95 -15.33
N VAL A 377 -10.12 15.29 -15.98
CA VAL A 377 -10.14 13.83 -16.16
C VAL A 377 -10.13 13.11 -14.81
N LEU A 378 -9.23 13.51 -13.89
CA LEU A 378 -9.16 12.88 -12.57
C LEU A 378 -10.42 13.12 -11.73
N ALA A 379 -11.00 14.31 -11.77
CA ALA A 379 -12.26 14.60 -11.08
C ALA A 379 -13.44 13.79 -11.65
N ALA A 380 -13.54 13.67 -12.99
CA ALA A 380 -14.54 12.82 -13.64
C ALA A 380 -14.36 11.34 -13.27
N CYS A 381 -13.10 10.85 -13.25
CA CYS A 381 -12.80 9.49 -12.82
C CYS A 381 -13.12 9.27 -11.33
N ALA A 382 -12.98 10.27 -10.46
CA ALA A 382 -13.39 10.17 -9.06
C ALA A 382 -14.88 9.91 -8.91
N LEU A 383 -15.74 10.52 -9.74
CA LEU A 383 -17.17 10.23 -9.76
C LEU A 383 -17.45 8.78 -10.17
N LEU A 384 -16.72 8.25 -11.16
CA LEU A 384 -16.84 6.83 -11.55
C LEU A 384 -16.37 5.91 -10.41
N CYS A 385 -15.33 6.28 -9.65
CA CYS A 385 -14.91 5.54 -8.47
C CYS A 385 -16.02 5.48 -7.41
N ILE A 386 -16.72 6.58 -7.13
CA ILE A 386 -17.81 6.63 -6.17
C ILE A 386 -18.91 5.63 -6.54
N LEU A 387 -19.31 5.59 -7.81
CA LEU A 387 -20.31 4.63 -8.30
C LEU A 387 -19.81 3.18 -8.19
N SER A 388 -18.56 2.93 -8.54
CA SER A 388 -17.99 1.59 -8.51
C SER A 388 -17.76 1.05 -7.10
N ILE A 389 -17.40 1.89 -6.13
CA ILE A 389 -17.24 1.52 -4.72
C ILE A 389 -18.55 0.98 -4.13
N MET A 390 -19.70 1.44 -4.64
CA MET A 390 -21.00 0.90 -4.21
C MET A 390 -21.17 -0.60 -4.52
N LEU A 391 -20.39 -1.15 -5.43
CA LEU A 391 -20.43 -2.58 -5.81
C LEU A 391 -19.48 -3.45 -4.97
N LEU A 392 -18.63 -2.85 -4.12
CA LEU A 392 -17.66 -3.58 -3.28
C LEU A 392 -18.33 -4.27 -2.09
N PRO A 393 -17.79 -5.40 -1.63
CA PRO A 393 -18.20 -6.03 -0.37
C PRO A 393 -17.70 -5.24 0.85
N GLU A 394 -18.34 -5.44 2.00
CA GLU A 394 -17.82 -4.97 3.30
C GLU A 394 -16.96 -6.05 3.94
N SER A 395 -15.77 -5.68 4.42
CA SER A 395 -14.80 -6.61 5.02
C SER A 395 -14.63 -6.46 6.54
N LYS A 396 -15.38 -5.56 7.17
CA LYS A 396 -15.26 -5.23 8.60
C LYS A 396 -15.27 -6.50 9.47
N ARG A 397 -14.16 -6.72 10.21
CA ARG A 397 -13.96 -7.83 11.16
C ARG A 397 -14.17 -9.24 10.58
N LYS A 398 -14.10 -9.40 9.26
CA LYS A 398 -14.19 -10.72 8.64
C LYS A 398 -12.83 -11.42 8.64
N ALA A 399 -12.87 -12.76 8.66
CA ALA A 399 -11.69 -13.59 8.42
C ALA A 399 -11.13 -13.31 7.01
N LEU A 400 -9.80 -13.44 6.84
CA LEU A 400 -9.18 -13.33 5.52
C LEU A 400 -9.54 -14.54 4.66
N PRO A 401 -9.94 -14.36 3.40
CA PRO A 401 -10.13 -15.48 2.49
C PRO A 401 -8.78 -16.18 2.25
N GLU A 402 -8.79 -17.50 2.29
CA GLU A 402 -7.59 -18.33 2.14
C GLU A 402 -7.51 -18.93 0.73
N ALA A 403 -8.61 -19.50 0.25
CA ALA A 403 -8.75 -20.09 -1.07
C ALA A 403 -9.44 -19.14 -2.09
N LEU A 404 -9.28 -19.43 -3.39
CA LEU A 404 -9.99 -18.69 -4.45
C LEU A 404 -11.51 -18.75 -4.29
N ARG A 405 -12.04 -19.88 -3.82
CA ARG A 405 -13.47 -20.07 -3.56
C ARG A 405 -14.00 -19.10 -2.51
N ASP A 406 -13.25 -18.87 -1.44
CA ASP A 406 -13.61 -17.94 -0.37
C ASP A 406 -13.62 -16.49 -0.89
N GLY A 407 -12.63 -16.14 -1.73
CA GLY A 407 -12.57 -14.83 -2.39
C GLY A 407 -13.75 -14.60 -3.34
N GLU A 408 -14.21 -15.63 -4.05
CA GLU A 408 -15.37 -15.55 -4.93
C GLU A 408 -16.69 -15.37 -4.17
N LEU A 409 -16.77 -15.88 -2.93
CA LEU A 409 -17.89 -15.66 -2.01
C LEU A 409 -17.90 -14.24 -1.41
N CYS A 410 -16.79 -13.50 -1.46
CA CYS A 410 -16.70 -12.10 -1.02
C CYS A 410 -17.45 -11.18 -1.99
N ARG A 411 -18.78 -11.20 -1.92
CA ARG A 411 -19.68 -10.34 -2.72
C ARG A 411 -20.62 -9.53 -1.85
N ARG A 412 -21.16 -8.46 -2.40
CA ARG A 412 -22.25 -7.71 -1.77
C ARG A 412 -23.47 -8.63 -1.62
N PRO A 413 -24.11 -8.70 -0.42
CA PRO A 413 -25.37 -9.42 -0.30
C PRO A 413 -26.41 -8.82 -1.25
N SER A 414 -27.14 -9.68 -1.96
CA SER A 414 -28.24 -9.26 -2.84
C SER A 414 -29.38 -8.75 -1.98
N LEU A 415 -29.94 -7.60 -2.33
CA LEU A 415 -31.12 -7.06 -1.66
C LEU A 415 -32.40 -7.91 -1.91
N LEU A 416 -32.35 -8.72 -2.98
CA LEU A 416 -33.52 -9.48 -3.47
C LEU A 416 -33.44 -11.01 -3.25
N ARG A 417 -32.28 -11.50 -2.77
CA ARG A 417 -32.11 -12.94 -2.48
C ARG A 417 -31.64 -13.11 -1.03
N PRO A 418 -32.30 -13.97 -0.23
CA PRO A 418 -31.76 -14.33 1.06
C PRO A 418 -30.35 -14.90 0.87
N PRO A 419 -29.43 -14.67 1.82
CA PRO A 419 -28.10 -15.27 1.74
C PRO A 419 -28.27 -16.79 1.65
N PRO A 420 -27.52 -17.49 0.78
CA PRO A 420 -27.52 -18.95 0.79
C PRO A 420 -27.15 -19.42 2.19
N PRO A 421 -27.72 -20.50 2.69
CA PRO A 421 -27.36 -21.05 4.00
C PRO A 421 -25.85 -21.22 3.99
N THR A 422 -25.20 -20.61 4.97
CA THR A 422 -23.75 -20.72 5.18
C THR A 422 -23.45 -22.13 5.64
N ARG A 423 -23.38 -23.09 4.73
CA ARG A 423 -22.60 -24.29 4.93
C ARG A 423 -21.15 -23.85 4.87
N CYS A 424 -20.61 -23.51 6.02
CA CYS A 424 -19.18 -23.36 6.19
C CYS A 424 -18.57 -24.78 6.17
N ASP A 425 -18.37 -25.32 4.95
CA ASP A 425 -17.56 -26.53 4.76
C ASP A 425 -16.06 -26.24 4.98
N HIS A 426 -15.72 -25.00 5.29
CA HIS A 426 -14.37 -24.53 5.59
C HIS A 426 -14.40 -23.65 6.85
N VAL A 427 -13.95 -24.19 7.95
CA VAL A 427 -13.55 -23.38 9.12
C VAL A 427 -12.26 -22.66 8.71
N PRO A 428 -12.21 -21.31 8.70
CA PRO A 428 -10.97 -20.62 8.39
C PRO A 428 -9.89 -21.03 9.40
N LEU A 429 -8.72 -21.44 8.90
CA LEU A 429 -7.62 -22.06 9.65
C LEU A 429 -7.16 -21.30 10.92
N LEU A 430 -7.59 -20.07 11.12
CA LEU A 430 -7.27 -19.24 12.29
C LEU A 430 -8.51 -18.43 12.75
N ALA A 431 -9.71 -18.98 12.67
CA ALA A 431 -10.88 -18.37 13.29
C ALA A 431 -10.82 -18.63 14.80
N THR A 432 -10.70 -17.59 15.60
CA THR A 432 -10.98 -17.67 17.03
C THR A 432 -12.43 -18.11 17.22
N PRO A 433 -12.72 -19.10 18.10
CA PRO A 433 -14.09 -19.41 18.45
C PRO A 433 -14.74 -18.15 19.02
N THR A 434 -15.85 -17.70 18.42
CA THR A 434 -16.67 -16.66 19.02
C THR A 434 -17.17 -17.20 20.35
N PRO A 435 -16.93 -16.52 21.49
CA PRO A 435 -17.56 -16.91 22.72
C PRO A 435 -19.08 -16.92 22.49
N ALA A 436 -19.70 -18.05 22.74
CA ALA A 436 -21.15 -18.15 22.78
C ALA A 436 -21.66 -17.18 23.84
N LEU A 437 -22.53 -16.25 23.42
CA LEU A 437 -23.32 -15.42 24.31
C LEU A 437 -24.38 -16.26 25.00
#